data_3654881bef576a3f3c6edca07a1463f7
#
_entry.id   3654881bef576a3f3c6edca07a1463f7
#
_cell.length_a   1.000
_cell.length_b   1.000
_cell.length_c   1.000
_cell.angle_alpha   90.00
_cell.angle_beta   90.00
_cell.angle_gamma   90.00
#
_symmetry.space_group_name_H-M   'P 1'
#
loop_
_entity.id
_entity.type
_entity.pdbx_description
1 polymer ?
#
loop_
_entity_poly.entity_id
_entity_poly.type
_entity_poly.pdbx_seq_one_letter_code
_entity_poly.pdbx_strand_id
1 'polypeptide(L)'
;MTGWFSFLHGEATAGDVLALARVERVLRDAGAAYDVVWSPGFRADGTHFADVDPAAYSRLVFVCGPVHGAQVEELHRRFAHCVRVAVGVSVVDAGSPAVTGFHRVLARDGAGDGPGLDLAARAPALPAVPVVGVVLTHGQHEYGGRRRHEEVAAVLTRWLAGRDCARLELETRLDAHDWRLCGTPAQLEAVLSRLDLVVTDRLHGLVLALRAGVPALAVDPVEGGAKVTAQARACGWPALVPAERLTKASAEGSAGGSAEVSAEGTLERWWDWCLADGRAEAARIGAGFHAAESVPDGVPDAADGLVAALREASEAAAGR
;
A
#
# COMPACT_ATOMS: atom_id res chain seq x y z
N MET A 1 -0.04 -20.45 19.98
CA MET A 1 0.21 -19.06 20.35
C MET A 1 -0.96 -18.19 19.97
N THR A 2 -1.23 -17.15 20.70
CA THR A 2 -2.34 -16.20 20.51
C THR A 2 -1.90 -14.80 20.95
N GLY A 3 -2.68 -13.79 20.57
CA GLY A 3 -2.52 -12.39 20.92
C GLY A 3 -3.77 -11.61 20.52
N TRP A 4 -3.71 -10.29 20.49
CA TRP A 4 -4.84 -9.47 20.01
C TRP A 4 -5.16 -9.73 18.55
N PHE A 5 -4.17 -10.11 17.75
CA PHE A 5 -4.31 -10.54 16.35
C PHE A 5 -5.13 -11.84 16.16
N SER A 6 -5.49 -12.53 17.25
CA SER A 6 -6.25 -13.79 17.21
C SER A 6 -7.75 -13.60 17.47
N PHE A 7 -8.15 -12.48 18.09
CA PHE A 7 -9.56 -12.24 18.45
C PHE A 7 -10.32 -11.66 17.26
N LEU A 8 -11.61 -12.03 17.15
CA LEU A 8 -12.48 -11.58 16.07
C LEU A 8 -12.60 -10.05 15.99
N HIS A 9 -12.59 -9.39 17.14
CA HIS A 9 -12.67 -7.94 17.27
C HIS A 9 -11.34 -7.31 17.71
N GLY A 10 -10.26 -8.07 17.65
CA GLY A 10 -8.90 -7.58 17.95
C GLY A 10 -8.28 -6.89 16.74
N GLU A 11 -7.42 -5.91 17.00
CA GLU A 11 -6.61 -5.28 15.98
C GLU A 11 -5.30 -6.05 15.82
N ALA A 12 -4.93 -6.35 14.58
CA ALA A 12 -3.59 -6.84 14.25
C ALA A 12 -2.74 -5.67 13.76
N THR A 13 -1.82 -5.24 14.58
CA THR A 13 -0.85 -4.21 14.19
C THR A 13 0.45 -4.83 13.65
N ALA A 14 1.24 -4.05 12.89
CA ALA A 14 2.56 -4.49 12.46
C ALA A 14 3.46 -4.86 13.64
N GLY A 15 3.36 -4.12 14.76
CA GLY A 15 4.09 -4.40 15.99
C GLY A 15 3.75 -5.77 16.58
N ASP A 16 2.47 -6.14 16.62
CA ASP A 16 2.02 -7.44 17.15
C ASP A 16 2.54 -8.60 16.29
N VAL A 17 2.48 -8.47 14.97
CA VAL A 17 2.97 -9.51 14.04
C VAL A 17 4.50 -9.64 14.12
N LEU A 18 5.23 -8.55 14.25
CA LEU A 18 6.68 -8.57 14.46
C LEU A 18 7.04 -9.19 15.82
N ALA A 19 6.32 -8.85 16.89
CA ALA A 19 6.49 -9.45 18.20
C ALA A 19 6.25 -10.97 18.16
N LEU A 20 5.20 -11.40 17.48
CA LEU A 20 4.94 -12.82 17.23
C LEU A 20 6.10 -13.48 16.48
N ALA A 21 6.58 -12.89 15.38
CA ALA A 21 7.71 -13.43 14.60
C ALA A 21 8.98 -13.59 15.46
N ARG A 22 9.21 -12.69 16.42
CA ARG A 22 10.29 -12.82 17.39
C ARG A 22 10.12 -14.02 18.32
N VAL A 23 8.91 -14.25 18.83
CA VAL A 23 8.59 -15.41 19.68
C VAL A 23 8.69 -16.71 18.89
N GLU A 24 8.15 -16.74 17.67
CA GLU A 24 8.28 -17.88 16.77
C GLU A 24 9.75 -18.28 16.52
N ARG A 25 10.61 -17.30 16.31
CA ARG A 25 12.05 -17.53 16.15
C ARG A 25 12.64 -18.21 17.38
N VAL A 26 12.31 -17.71 18.59
CA VAL A 26 12.79 -18.30 19.86
C VAL A 26 12.30 -19.72 20.02
N LEU A 27 11.03 -20.00 19.72
CA LEU A 27 10.48 -21.34 19.85
C LEU A 27 11.07 -22.31 18.82
N ARG A 28 11.26 -21.88 17.58
CA ARG A 28 11.94 -22.69 16.54
C ARG A 28 13.36 -23.02 16.92
N ASP A 29 14.14 -22.05 17.41
CA ASP A 29 15.52 -22.24 17.84
C ASP A 29 15.61 -23.21 19.03
N ALA A 30 14.55 -23.29 19.85
CA ALA A 30 14.40 -24.24 20.95
C ALA A 30 13.81 -25.59 20.53
N GLY A 31 13.52 -25.82 19.24
CA GLY A 31 12.90 -27.04 18.73
C GLY A 31 11.47 -27.29 19.23
N ALA A 32 10.76 -26.25 19.68
CA ALA A 32 9.39 -26.35 20.17
C ALA A 32 8.37 -26.31 19.03
N ALA A 33 7.48 -27.28 18.96
CA ALA A 33 6.33 -27.26 18.05
C ALA A 33 5.27 -26.28 18.57
N TYR A 34 4.63 -25.55 17.66
CA TYR A 34 3.58 -24.60 17.99
C TYR A 34 2.65 -24.35 16.81
N ASP A 35 1.41 -23.92 17.12
CA ASP A 35 0.48 -23.34 16.18
C ASP A 35 0.20 -21.90 16.55
N VAL A 36 -0.17 -21.08 15.56
CA VAL A 36 -0.60 -19.70 15.74
C VAL A 36 -2.07 -19.59 15.40
N VAL A 37 -2.82 -19.00 16.31
CA VAL A 37 -4.25 -18.71 16.10
C VAL A 37 -4.40 -17.29 15.59
N TRP A 38 -5.14 -17.14 14.51
CA TRP A 38 -5.39 -15.86 13.84
C TRP A 38 -6.86 -15.44 13.91
N SER A 39 -7.11 -14.15 13.86
CA SER A 39 -8.44 -13.63 13.59
C SER A 39 -8.83 -13.92 12.13
N PRO A 40 -10.04 -14.45 11.87
CA PRO A 40 -10.52 -14.67 10.51
C PRO A 40 -10.64 -13.36 9.71
N GLY A 41 -10.82 -12.21 10.38
CA GLY A 41 -10.84 -10.90 9.75
C GLY A 41 -9.46 -10.40 9.30
N PHE A 42 -8.38 -10.97 9.85
CA PHE A 42 -7.01 -10.61 9.48
C PHE A 42 -6.35 -11.64 8.56
N ARG A 43 -6.53 -12.95 8.87
CA ARG A 43 -6.05 -14.08 8.04
C ARG A 43 -7.14 -15.12 7.89
N ALA A 44 -7.88 -15.02 6.79
CA ALA A 44 -9.00 -15.92 6.51
C ALA A 44 -8.57 -17.39 6.27
N ASP A 45 -7.33 -17.60 5.82
CA ASP A 45 -6.72 -18.90 5.53
C ASP A 45 -5.91 -19.49 6.72
N GLY A 46 -5.88 -18.76 7.86
CA GLY A 46 -5.18 -19.20 9.07
C GLY A 46 -5.99 -20.14 9.94
N THR A 47 -5.36 -20.74 10.96
CA THR A 47 -6.05 -21.44 12.03
C THR A 47 -6.78 -20.44 12.93
N HIS A 48 -8.06 -20.64 13.19
CA HIS A 48 -8.88 -19.77 14.01
C HIS A 48 -9.26 -20.44 15.34
N PHE A 49 -9.71 -19.66 16.33
CA PHE A 49 -10.13 -20.21 17.61
C PHE A 49 -11.24 -21.27 17.48
N ALA A 50 -12.11 -21.17 16.46
CA ALA A 50 -13.17 -22.15 16.23
C ALA A 50 -12.61 -23.53 15.86
N ASP A 51 -11.44 -23.58 15.22
CA ASP A 51 -10.82 -24.80 14.70
C ASP A 51 -9.90 -25.47 15.72
N VAL A 52 -9.64 -24.80 16.87
CA VAL A 52 -8.70 -25.27 17.89
C VAL A 52 -9.39 -26.13 18.93
N ASP A 53 -8.95 -27.40 19.05
CA ASP A 53 -9.25 -28.24 20.22
C ASP A 53 -8.26 -27.91 21.35
N PRO A 54 -8.68 -27.29 22.46
CA PRO A 54 -7.79 -26.98 23.57
C PRO A 54 -7.05 -28.21 24.14
N ALA A 55 -7.67 -29.38 24.10
CA ALA A 55 -7.09 -30.62 24.67
C ALA A 55 -5.83 -31.10 23.93
N ALA A 56 -5.63 -30.63 22.69
CA ALA A 56 -4.43 -30.93 21.91
C ALA A 56 -3.17 -30.18 22.38
N TYR A 57 -3.31 -29.20 23.28
CA TYR A 57 -2.22 -28.30 23.71
C TYR A 57 -1.93 -28.43 25.20
N SER A 58 -0.67 -28.44 25.56
CA SER A 58 -0.20 -28.37 26.94
C SER A 58 0.19 -26.96 27.41
N ARG A 59 0.34 -26.03 26.47
CA ARG A 59 0.81 -24.66 26.74
C ARG A 59 0.03 -23.65 25.93
N LEU A 60 -0.23 -22.49 26.52
CA LEU A 60 -0.76 -21.29 25.88
C LEU A 60 0.25 -20.17 26.03
N VAL A 61 0.63 -19.55 24.91
CA VAL A 61 1.48 -18.35 24.91
C VAL A 61 0.67 -17.19 24.36
N PHE A 62 0.50 -16.15 25.15
CA PHE A 62 -0.10 -14.87 24.75
C PHE A 62 1.01 -13.87 24.44
N VAL A 63 1.00 -13.31 23.23
CA VAL A 63 2.08 -12.49 22.70
C VAL A 63 1.59 -11.07 22.48
N CYS A 64 2.35 -10.09 23.05
CA CYS A 64 2.19 -8.66 22.84
C CYS A 64 0.85 -8.07 23.32
N GLY A 65 0.77 -6.74 23.31
CA GLY A 65 -0.41 -5.98 23.68
C GLY A 65 -0.70 -5.93 25.19
N PRO A 66 -1.74 -5.18 25.59
CA PRO A 66 -2.14 -5.10 26.99
C PRO A 66 -2.89 -6.38 27.43
N VAL A 67 -2.59 -6.84 28.62
CA VAL A 67 -3.29 -7.98 29.24
C VAL A 67 -4.47 -7.48 30.04
N HIS A 68 -5.66 -7.51 29.44
CA HIS A 68 -6.89 -7.06 30.09
C HIS A 68 -8.14 -7.61 29.40
N GLY A 69 -9.26 -7.58 30.11
CA GLY A 69 -10.61 -7.77 29.57
C GLY A 69 -11.06 -9.22 29.41
N ALA A 70 -12.35 -9.35 29.15
CA ALA A 70 -13.07 -10.62 29.16
C ALA A 70 -12.55 -11.64 28.11
N GLN A 71 -11.99 -11.19 27.00
CA GLN A 71 -11.43 -12.07 25.97
C GLN A 71 -10.19 -12.81 26.47
N VAL A 72 -9.33 -12.16 27.25
CA VAL A 72 -8.16 -12.80 27.88
C VAL A 72 -8.60 -13.73 29.00
N GLU A 73 -9.61 -13.34 29.80
CA GLU A 73 -10.17 -14.20 30.84
C GLU A 73 -10.83 -15.47 30.23
N GLU A 74 -11.47 -15.33 29.07
CA GLU A 74 -12.00 -16.49 28.33
C GLU A 74 -10.91 -17.47 27.90
N LEU A 75 -9.72 -16.96 27.47
CA LEU A 75 -8.58 -17.83 27.18
C LEU A 75 -8.17 -18.66 28.42
N HIS A 76 -8.17 -18.05 29.60
CA HIS A 76 -7.86 -18.78 30.84
C HIS A 76 -8.85 -19.90 31.13
N ARG A 77 -10.14 -19.66 30.89
CA ARG A 77 -11.19 -20.69 31.06
C ARG A 77 -11.03 -21.80 30.03
N ARG A 78 -10.88 -21.42 28.77
CA ARG A 78 -10.80 -22.36 27.66
C ARG A 78 -9.56 -23.25 27.70
N PHE A 79 -8.41 -22.70 28.15
CA PHE A 79 -7.13 -23.38 28.25
C PHE A 79 -6.71 -23.60 29.72
N ALA A 80 -7.67 -23.91 30.60
CA ALA A 80 -7.44 -24.00 32.03
C ALA A 80 -6.38 -25.05 32.41
N HIS A 81 -6.30 -26.15 31.66
CA HIS A 81 -5.32 -27.24 31.83
C HIS A 81 -3.91 -26.91 31.31
N CYS A 82 -3.79 -25.86 30.47
CA CYS A 82 -2.51 -25.49 29.89
C CYS A 82 -1.65 -24.65 30.86
N VAL A 83 -0.34 -24.78 30.74
CA VAL A 83 0.60 -23.77 31.29
C VAL A 83 0.46 -22.51 30.45
N ARG A 84 0.05 -21.40 31.06
CA ARG A 84 -0.24 -20.13 30.40
C ARG A 84 0.88 -19.13 30.68
N VAL A 85 1.46 -18.58 29.60
CA VAL A 85 2.54 -17.59 29.66
C VAL A 85 2.15 -16.39 28.81
N ALA A 86 2.29 -15.19 29.34
CA ALA A 86 2.21 -13.95 28.60
C ALA A 86 3.62 -13.40 28.35
N VAL A 87 3.92 -12.93 27.15
CA VAL A 87 5.26 -12.44 26.79
C VAL A 87 5.21 -11.14 25.98
N GLY A 88 6.03 -10.16 26.37
CA GLY A 88 6.10 -8.86 25.71
C GLY A 88 4.82 -8.01 25.88
N VAL A 89 4.13 -8.20 26.98
CA VAL A 89 2.81 -7.62 27.27
C VAL A 89 2.92 -6.38 28.15
N SER A 90 1.91 -5.51 28.06
CA SER A 90 1.68 -4.43 29.03
C SER A 90 0.78 -4.91 30.16
N VAL A 91 1.19 -4.67 31.40
CA VAL A 91 0.38 -4.97 32.58
C VAL A 91 -0.30 -3.68 33.05
N VAL A 92 -1.59 -3.55 32.77
CA VAL A 92 -2.38 -2.36 33.16
C VAL A 92 -2.83 -2.44 34.61
N ASP A 93 -3.31 -3.61 35.03
CA ASP A 93 -3.73 -3.91 36.42
C ASP A 93 -3.23 -5.31 36.79
N ALA A 94 -2.19 -5.34 37.62
CA ALA A 94 -1.55 -6.59 38.04
C ALA A 94 -2.50 -7.52 38.84
N GLY A 95 -3.55 -6.96 39.47
CA GLY A 95 -4.54 -7.71 40.24
C GLY A 95 -5.68 -8.27 39.43
N SER A 96 -5.81 -7.87 38.15
CA SER A 96 -6.94 -8.30 37.32
C SER A 96 -6.90 -9.80 37.03
N PRO A 97 -8.08 -10.45 36.86
CA PRO A 97 -8.17 -11.86 36.47
C PRO A 97 -7.47 -12.16 35.13
N ALA A 98 -7.46 -11.20 34.22
CA ALA A 98 -6.76 -11.31 32.94
C ALA A 98 -5.25 -11.52 33.14
N VAL A 99 -4.63 -10.84 34.11
CA VAL A 99 -3.20 -10.96 34.43
C VAL A 99 -2.92 -12.16 35.33
N THR A 100 -3.69 -12.30 36.42
CA THR A 100 -3.45 -13.36 37.42
C THR A 100 -3.80 -14.77 36.91
N GLY A 101 -4.51 -14.87 35.81
CA GLY A 101 -4.77 -16.13 35.12
C GLY A 101 -3.54 -16.72 34.41
N PHE A 102 -2.47 -15.97 34.19
CA PHE A 102 -1.20 -16.52 33.65
C PHE A 102 -0.34 -17.09 34.76
N HIS A 103 0.33 -18.21 34.50
CA HIS A 103 1.32 -18.78 35.40
C HIS A 103 2.62 -17.99 35.40
N ARG A 104 2.93 -17.32 34.28
CA ARG A 104 4.08 -16.44 34.13
C ARG A 104 3.75 -15.27 33.19
N VAL A 105 4.14 -14.09 33.62
CA VAL A 105 4.05 -12.86 32.81
C VAL A 105 5.46 -12.31 32.64
N LEU A 106 5.90 -12.24 31.38
CA LEU A 106 7.14 -11.59 30.96
C LEU A 106 6.75 -10.24 30.37
N ALA A 107 6.53 -9.28 31.26
CA ALA A 107 6.02 -7.97 30.90
C ALA A 107 7.05 -7.13 30.14
N ARG A 108 6.57 -6.33 29.18
CA ARG A 108 7.31 -5.25 28.58
C ARG A 108 7.28 -4.01 29.48
N ASP A 109 6.14 -3.75 30.10
CA ASP A 109 5.91 -2.61 30.99
C ASP A 109 4.80 -2.91 32.03
N GLY A 110 4.69 -2.06 33.05
CA GLY A 110 3.65 -2.11 34.08
C GLY A 110 3.84 -3.15 35.20
N ALA A 111 4.89 -3.98 35.18
CA ALA A 111 5.10 -5.06 36.16
C ALA A 111 6.11 -4.72 37.28
N GLY A 112 6.59 -3.49 37.42
CA GLY A 112 7.47 -3.05 38.51
C GLY A 112 8.98 -3.17 38.25
N ASP A 113 9.41 -4.02 37.31
CA ASP A 113 10.85 -4.24 37.00
C ASP A 113 11.44 -3.20 36.01
N GLY A 114 10.72 -2.12 35.77
CA GLY A 114 11.06 -1.11 34.77
C GLY A 114 10.66 -1.55 33.33
N PRO A 115 10.80 -0.64 32.35
CA PRO A 115 10.39 -0.93 30.96
C PRO A 115 11.39 -1.86 30.25
N GLY A 116 10.88 -2.92 29.62
CA GLY A 116 11.61 -3.79 28.73
C GLY A 116 11.51 -3.31 27.26
N LEU A 117 12.48 -3.74 26.44
CA LEU A 117 12.40 -3.49 25.00
C LEU A 117 11.24 -4.26 24.36
N ASP A 118 10.49 -3.60 23.48
CA ASP A 118 9.43 -4.24 22.71
C ASP A 118 9.99 -5.36 21.83
N LEU A 119 9.27 -6.48 21.77
CA LEU A 119 9.69 -7.66 21.00
C LEU A 119 9.83 -7.36 19.50
N ALA A 120 9.01 -6.46 18.96
CA ALA A 120 9.08 -6.05 17.57
C ALA A 120 10.44 -5.44 17.19
N ALA A 121 11.10 -4.76 18.13
CA ALA A 121 12.44 -4.19 17.90
C ALA A 121 13.53 -5.25 17.67
N ARG A 122 13.29 -6.50 18.06
CA ARG A 122 14.20 -7.65 17.87
C ARG A 122 13.61 -8.73 16.96
N ALA A 123 12.60 -8.38 16.19
CA ALA A 123 12.02 -9.27 15.17
C ALA A 123 13.06 -9.58 14.08
N PRO A 124 12.94 -10.72 13.39
CA PRO A 124 13.74 -10.99 12.20
C PRO A 124 13.59 -9.87 11.16
N ALA A 125 14.65 -9.63 10.37
CA ALA A 125 14.56 -8.72 9.24
C ALA A 125 13.50 -9.20 8.24
N LEU A 126 12.73 -8.26 7.73
CA LEU A 126 11.73 -8.51 6.68
C LEU A 126 12.36 -8.32 5.29
N PRO A 127 11.88 -9.04 4.27
CA PRO A 127 12.24 -8.73 2.89
C PRO A 127 11.78 -7.31 2.54
N ALA A 128 12.55 -6.65 1.67
CA ALA A 128 12.14 -5.37 1.13
C ALA A 128 10.98 -5.58 0.14
N VAL A 129 9.97 -4.73 0.24
CA VAL A 129 8.86 -4.68 -0.73
C VAL A 129 8.87 -3.32 -1.43
N PRO A 130 8.38 -3.23 -2.69
CA PRO A 130 8.30 -1.95 -3.39
C PRO A 130 7.39 -0.95 -2.65
N VAL A 131 7.79 0.32 -2.64
CA VAL A 131 6.97 1.42 -2.14
C VAL A 131 6.26 2.08 -3.31
N VAL A 132 4.93 2.00 -3.32
CA VAL A 132 4.08 2.38 -4.44
C VAL A 132 3.16 3.53 -4.08
N GLY A 133 3.30 4.65 -4.78
CA GLY A 133 2.35 5.75 -4.70
C GLY A 133 1.11 5.45 -5.56
N VAL A 134 -0.07 5.65 -5.00
CA VAL A 134 -1.35 5.45 -5.70
C VAL A 134 -2.03 6.80 -5.86
N VAL A 135 -2.14 7.29 -7.09
CA VAL A 135 -2.70 8.61 -7.42
C VAL A 135 -3.90 8.41 -8.34
N LEU A 136 -5.09 8.34 -7.75
CA LEU A 136 -6.34 8.15 -8.47
C LEU A 136 -7.16 9.43 -8.54
N THR A 137 -7.94 9.57 -9.61
CA THR A 137 -8.77 10.74 -9.85
C THR A 137 -10.23 10.46 -9.53
N HIS A 138 -10.84 11.33 -8.76
CA HIS A 138 -12.27 11.36 -8.54
C HIS A 138 -12.88 12.59 -9.24
N GLY A 139 -14.01 12.41 -9.90
CA GLY A 139 -14.67 13.50 -10.63
C GLY A 139 -14.35 13.52 -12.12
N GLN A 140 -14.09 14.71 -12.70
CA GLN A 140 -13.85 14.96 -14.14
C GLN A 140 -15.08 14.68 -15.02
N HIS A 141 -16.16 15.40 -14.75
CA HIS A 141 -17.44 15.27 -15.46
C HIS A 141 -17.38 15.72 -16.92
N GLU A 142 -16.33 16.44 -17.32
CA GLU A 142 -16.10 16.97 -18.67
C GLU A 142 -16.02 15.92 -19.77
N TYR A 143 -15.74 14.65 -19.41
CA TYR A 143 -15.66 13.55 -20.39
C TYR A 143 -16.98 12.82 -20.65
N GLY A 144 -18.07 13.19 -19.95
CA GLY A 144 -19.42 12.64 -20.17
C GLY A 144 -19.44 11.11 -20.17
N GLY A 145 -20.08 10.53 -21.19
CA GLY A 145 -20.27 9.07 -21.31
C GLY A 145 -18.99 8.24 -21.56
N ARG A 146 -17.86 8.88 -21.88
CA ARG A 146 -16.57 8.20 -22.06
C ARG A 146 -15.78 8.01 -20.75
N ARG A 147 -16.28 8.55 -19.65
CA ARG A 147 -15.65 8.51 -18.35
C ARG A 147 -15.74 7.11 -17.72
N ARG A 148 -14.61 6.53 -17.30
CA ARG A 148 -14.50 5.21 -16.64
C ARG A 148 -13.69 5.26 -15.35
N HIS A 149 -13.57 6.44 -14.72
CA HIS A 149 -12.70 6.66 -13.56
C HIS A 149 -13.02 5.73 -12.40
N GLU A 150 -14.29 5.57 -12.04
CA GLU A 150 -14.69 4.73 -10.91
C GLU A 150 -14.44 3.23 -11.20
N GLU A 151 -14.70 2.80 -12.43
CA GLU A 151 -14.45 1.41 -12.86
C GLU A 151 -12.96 1.11 -12.84
N VAL A 152 -12.13 2.01 -13.39
CA VAL A 152 -10.67 1.91 -13.40
C VAL A 152 -10.12 1.92 -11.97
N ALA A 153 -10.56 2.85 -11.12
CA ALA A 153 -10.15 2.92 -9.73
C ALA A 153 -10.49 1.65 -8.95
N ALA A 154 -11.68 1.08 -9.16
CA ALA A 154 -12.11 -0.16 -8.52
C ALA A 154 -11.25 -1.36 -8.96
N VAL A 155 -10.89 -1.45 -10.26
CA VAL A 155 -10.00 -2.50 -10.78
C VAL A 155 -8.60 -2.36 -10.20
N LEU A 156 -8.02 -1.16 -10.24
CA LEU A 156 -6.68 -0.89 -9.72
C LEU A 156 -6.58 -1.16 -8.22
N THR A 157 -7.56 -0.72 -7.43
CA THR A 157 -7.60 -0.94 -5.98
C THR A 157 -7.64 -2.43 -5.65
N ARG A 158 -8.47 -3.20 -6.34
CA ARG A 158 -8.59 -4.65 -6.13
C ARG A 158 -7.31 -5.38 -6.55
N TRP A 159 -6.76 -5.02 -7.68
CA TRP A 159 -5.52 -5.61 -8.18
C TRP A 159 -4.34 -5.31 -7.26
N LEU A 160 -4.19 -4.06 -6.80
CA LEU A 160 -3.16 -3.64 -5.84
C LEU A 160 -3.29 -4.34 -4.49
N ALA A 161 -4.52 -4.67 -4.05
CA ALA A 161 -4.74 -5.39 -2.79
C ALA A 161 -4.07 -6.79 -2.80
N GLY A 162 -3.92 -7.40 -3.98
CA GLY A 162 -3.22 -8.68 -4.16
C GLY A 162 -1.71 -8.57 -4.37
N ARG A 163 -1.13 -7.36 -4.34
CA ARG A 163 0.33 -7.16 -4.53
C ARG A 163 1.07 -7.04 -3.21
N ASP A 164 2.24 -7.68 -3.14
CA ASP A 164 3.15 -7.51 -2.01
C ASP A 164 3.96 -6.22 -2.20
N CYS A 165 3.39 -5.12 -1.74
CA CYS A 165 3.97 -3.78 -1.81
C CYS A 165 3.45 -2.87 -0.69
N ALA A 166 4.22 -1.88 -0.31
CA ALA A 166 3.79 -0.80 0.56
C ALA A 166 3.03 0.26 -0.26
N ARG A 167 1.73 0.41 -0.02
CA ARG A 167 0.85 1.33 -0.75
C ARG A 167 0.69 2.63 0.00
N LEU A 168 0.95 3.74 -0.70
CA LEU A 168 0.74 5.10 -0.20
C LEU A 168 -0.30 5.78 -1.09
N GLU A 169 -1.45 6.12 -0.51
CA GLU A 169 -2.39 7.01 -1.18
C GLU A 169 -1.78 8.41 -1.28
N LEU A 170 -1.75 8.96 -2.50
CA LEU A 170 -1.20 10.28 -2.77
C LEU A 170 -2.18 11.12 -3.56
N GLU A 171 -2.18 12.42 -3.24
CA GLU A 171 -2.93 13.43 -3.97
C GLU A 171 -1.97 14.46 -4.56
N THR A 172 -2.21 14.83 -5.82
CA THR A 172 -1.43 15.90 -6.49
C THR A 172 -1.99 17.29 -6.24
N ARG A 173 -3.17 17.39 -5.63
CA ARG A 173 -3.72 18.64 -5.13
C ARG A 173 -2.93 19.09 -3.90
N LEU A 174 -2.63 20.37 -3.83
CA LEU A 174 -1.89 20.95 -2.73
C LEU A 174 -2.84 21.59 -1.73
N ASP A 175 -2.58 21.40 -0.43
CA ASP A 175 -3.27 22.09 0.65
C ASP A 175 -2.31 22.29 1.83
N ALA A 176 -2.02 23.53 2.15
CA ALA A 176 -1.11 23.87 3.27
C ALA A 176 -1.77 23.74 4.66
N HIS A 177 -3.08 23.54 4.73
CA HIS A 177 -3.83 23.45 5.97
C HIS A 177 -4.22 22.02 6.33
N ASP A 178 -4.16 21.07 5.39
CA ASP A 178 -4.38 19.65 5.65
C ASP A 178 -3.03 18.93 5.71
N TRP A 179 -2.62 18.52 6.90
CA TRP A 179 -1.35 17.81 7.11
C TRP A 179 -1.20 16.49 6.32
N ARG A 180 -2.31 15.93 5.81
CA ARG A 180 -2.32 14.72 4.97
C ARG A 180 -1.91 15.01 3.53
N LEU A 181 -1.91 16.27 3.12
CA LEU A 181 -1.59 16.72 1.78
C LEU A 181 -0.25 17.47 1.77
N CYS A 182 0.40 17.48 0.62
CA CYS A 182 1.54 18.35 0.42
C CYS A 182 1.07 19.81 0.28
N GLY A 183 1.73 20.74 0.95
CA GLY A 183 1.44 22.16 0.84
C GLY A 183 2.16 22.84 -0.32
N THR A 184 3.22 22.19 -0.89
CA THR A 184 4.02 22.76 -1.97
C THR A 184 4.43 21.69 -3.00
N PRO A 185 4.73 22.09 -4.26
CA PRO A 185 5.25 21.17 -5.27
C PRO A 185 6.55 20.46 -4.83
N ALA A 186 7.45 21.16 -4.13
CA ALA A 186 8.70 20.59 -3.65
C ALA A 186 8.47 19.48 -2.60
N GLN A 187 7.45 19.60 -1.75
CA GLN A 187 7.07 18.55 -0.81
C GLN A 187 6.54 17.31 -1.54
N LEU A 188 5.70 17.49 -2.55
CA LEU A 188 5.21 16.38 -3.37
C LEU A 188 6.35 15.69 -4.14
N GLU A 189 7.25 16.43 -4.74
CA GLU A 189 8.43 15.90 -5.44
C GLU A 189 9.34 15.13 -4.47
N ALA A 190 9.52 15.62 -3.25
CA ALA A 190 10.27 14.93 -2.21
C ALA A 190 9.63 13.59 -1.78
N VAL A 191 8.32 13.45 -1.82
CA VAL A 191 7.62 12.17 -1.60
C VAL A 191 7.81 11.26 -2.81
N LEU A 192 7.50 11.76 -4.02
CA LEU A 192 7.57 10.98 -5.25
C LEU A 192 8.97 10.37 -5.45
N SER A 193 10.05 11.14 -5.25
CA SER A 193 11.43 10.67 -5.41
C SER A 193 11.85 9.52 -4.47
N ARG A 194 11.03 9.18 -3.49
CA ARG A 194 11.25 8.07 -2.55
C ARG A 194 10.43 6.82 -2.86
N LEU A 195 9.65 6.87 -3.91
CA LEU A 195 8.83 5.73 -4.35
C LEU A 195 9.60 4.86 -5.34
N ASP A 196 9.22 3.60 -5.39
CA ASP A 196 9.71 2.67 -6.40
C ASP A 196 8.86 2.69 -7.66
N LEU A 197 7.58 3.08 -7.54
CA LEU A 197 6.60 3.10 -8.62
C LEU A 197 5.43 4.02 -8.24
N VAL A 198 4.84 4.66 -9.25
CA VAL A 198 3.54 5.32 -9.13
C VAL A 198 2.51 4.59 -9.98
N VAL A 199 1.35 4.24 -9.41
CA VAL A 199 0.18 3.74 -10.15
C VAL A 199 -0.84 4.88 -10.21
N THR A 200 -1.25 5.27 -11.43
CA THR A 200 -2.06 6.48 -11.59
C THR A 200 -3.01 6.43 -12.77
N ASP A 201 -4.19 7.02 -12.60
CA ASP A 201 -5.11 7.37 -13.68
C ASP A 201 -5.12 8.89 -13.97
N ARG A 202 -4.17 9.63 -13.36
CA ARG A 202 -4.13 11.09 -13.39
C ARG A 202 -2.94 11.60 -14.19
N LEU A 203 -3.18 12.61 -15.07
CA LEU A 203 -2.13 13.24 -15.85
C LEU A 203 -0.95 13.71 -14.99
N HIS A 204 -1.22 14.50 -13.94
CA HIS A 204 -0.15 15.00 -13.08
C HIS A 204 0.51 13.89 -12.25
N GLY A 205 -0.18 12.78 -11.96
CA GLY A 205 0.43 11.59 -11.36
C GLY A 205 1.52 11.01 -12.27
N LEU A 206 1.25 10.86 -13.56
CA LEU A 206 2.21 10.41 -14.56
C LEU A 206 3.38 11.39 -14.73
N VAL A 207 3.08 12.64 -15.06
CA VAL A 207 4.12 13.62 -15.42
C VAL A 207 5.05 13.94 -14.25
N LEU A 208 4.50 14.08 -13.04
CA LEU A 208 5.31 14.39 -11.86
C LEU A 208 6.13 13.19 -11.37
N ALA A 209 5.62 11.96 -11.54
CA ALA A 209 6.41 10.75 -11.28
C ALA A 209 7.63 10.70 -12.22
N LEU A 210 7.41 10.84 -13.54
CA LEU A 210 8.50 10.84 -14.53
C LEU A 210 9.47 11.99 -14.30
N ARG A 211 8.99 13.20 -13.93
CA ARG A 211 9.83 14.33 -13.56
C ARG A 211 10.75 14.00 -12.37
N ALA A 212 10.24 13.25 -11.39
CA ALA A 212 11.02 12.79 -10.25
C ALA A 212 11.94 11.58 -10.58
N GLY A 213 11.96 11.11 -11.83
CA GLY A 213 12.72 9.95 -12.27
C GLY A 213 12.11 8.61 -11.78
N VAL A 214 10.84 8.60 -11.42
CA VAL A 214 10.13 7.44 -10.89
C VAL A 214 9.21 6.86 -11.96
N PRO A 215 9.24 5.54 -12.22
CA PRO A 215 8.36 4.92 -13.19
C PRO A 215 6.89 5.06 -12.79
N ALA A 216 6.01 5.15 -13.80
CA ALA A 216 4.58 5.26 -13.60
C ALA A 216 3.83 4.19 -14.40
N LEU A 217 3.06 3.32 -13.74
CA LEU A 217 2.04 2.52 -14.39
C LEU A 217 0.80 3.42 -14.54
N ALA A 218 0.62 3.95 -15.75
CA ALA A 218 -0.46 4.90 -16.04
C ALA A 218 -1.66 4.20 -16.67
N VAL A 219 -2.86 4.60 -16.28
CA VAL A 219 -4.11 4.18 -16.90
C VAL A 219 -4.83 5.42 -17.39
N ASP A 220 -5.26 5.44 -18.66
CA ASP A 220 -6.14 6.52 -19.11
C ASP A 220 -7.60 6.12 -18.82
N PRO A 221 -8.30 6.80 -17.90
CA PRO A 221 -9.63 6.42 -17.47
C PRO A 221 -10.73 6.93 -18.41
N VAL A 222 -10.35 7.43 -19.58
CA VAL A 222 -11.28 7.95 -20.60
C VAL A 222 -11.28 7.04 -21.81
N GLU A 223 -12.44 6.51 -22.17
CA GLU A 223 -12.61 5.63 -23.35
C GLU A 223 -12.13 6.32 -24.62
N GLY A 224 -11.30 5.63 -25.41
CA GLY A 224 -10.62 6.19 -26.57
C GLY A 224 -9.37 7.02 -26.27
N GLY A 225 -9.03 7.17 -24.99
CA GLY A 225 -7.89 7.96 -24.52
C GLY A 225 -8.15 9.47 -24.46
N ALA A 226 -7.44 10.12 -23.57
CA ALA A 226 -7.51 11.57 -23.38
C ALA A 226 -6.15 12.14 -22.93
N LYS A 227 -6.14 12.99 -21.92
CA LYS A 227 -4.95 13.74 -21.46
C LYS A 227 -3.83 12.85 -20.93
N VAL A 228 -4.14 11.71 -20.27
CA VAL A 228 -3.12 10.78 -19.78
C VAL A 228 -2.40 10.12 -20.96
N THR A 229 -3.16 9.63 -21.94
CA THR A 229 -2.62 9.05 -23.18
C THR A 229 -1.77 10.07 -23.97
N ALA A 230 -2.25 11.30 -24.07
CA ALA A 230 -1.52 12.36 -24.78
C ALA A 230 -0.17 12.64 -24.11
N GLN A 231 -0.13 12.75 -22.78
CA GLN A 231 1.12 13.00 -22.05
C GLN A 231 2.05 11.79 -22.03
N ALA A 232 1.55 10.58 -21.89
CA ALA A 232 2.38 9.37 -22.00
C ALA A 232 3.12 9.34 -23.36
N ARG A 233 2.41 9.65 -24.44
CA ARG A 233 3.00 9.74 -25.80
C ARG A 233 4.02 10.88 -25.90
N ALA A 234 3.70 12.07 -25.40
CA ALA A 234 4.60 13.22 -25.42
C ALA A 234 5.89 12.97 -24.64
N CYS A 235 5.81 12.25 -23.51
CA CYS A 235 6.96 11.85 -22.72
C CYS A 235 7.71 10.63 -23.30
N GLY A 236 7.18 9.96 -24.33
CA GLY A 236 7.72 8.68 -24.81
C GLY A 236 7.57 7.53 -23.81
N TRP A 237 6.62 7.63 -22.88
CA TRP A 237 6.43 6.65 -21.82
C TRP A 237 5.53 5.48 -22.25
N PRO A 238 6.01 4.21 -22.22
CA PRO A 238 5.27 3.07 -22.77
C PRO A 238 4.28 2.42 -21.79
N ALA A 239 4.48 2.54 -20.45
CA ALA A 239 3.65 1.86 -19.46
C ALA A 239 2.30 2.58 -19.27
N LEU A 240 1.49 2.50 -20.32
CA LEU A 240 0.14 3.07 -20.40
C LEU A 240 -0.87 1.97 -20.70
N VAL A 241 -1.97 1.94 -19.93
CA VAL A 241 -3.10 1.02 -20.14
C VAL A 241 -4.36 1.84 -20.45
N PRO A 242 -5.02 1.61 -21.59
CA PRO A 242 -6.32 2.24 -21.89
C PRO A 242 -7.43 1.64 -21.03
N ALA A 243 -8.45 2.44 -20.68
CA ALA A 243 -9.60 2.00 -19.88
C ALA A 243 -10.25 0.72 -20.42
N GLU A 244 -10.39 0.60 -21.74
CA GLU A 244 -11.06 -0.53 -22.39
C GLU A 244 -10.41 -1.88 -22.09
N ARG A 245 -9.10 -1.88 -21.84
CA ARG A 245 -8.37 -3.09 -21.45
C ARG A 245 -8.72 -3.57 -20.04
N LEU A 246 -9.18 -2.67 -19.18
CA LEU A 246 -9.53 -3.00 -17.79
C LEU A 246 -11.02 -3.26 -17.62
N THR A 247 -11.89 -2.53 -18.35
CA THR A 247 -13.33 -2.55 -18.12
C THR A 247 -14.07 -3.61 -18.96
N LYS A 248 -13.62 -3.90 -20.19
CA LYS A 248 -14.24 -4.93 -21.06
C LYS A 248 -13.97 -6.35 -20.58
N ALA A 249 -12.78 -6.63 -20.07
CA ALA A 249 -12.44 -7.95 -19.50
C ALA A 249 -13.29 -8.33 -18.27
N SER A 250 -13.88 -7.35 -17.59
CA SER A 250 -14.79 -7.59 -16.44
C SER A 250 -16.22 -7.92 -16.88
N ALA A 251 -16.62 -7.62 -18.12
CA ALA A 251 -17.96 -7.86 -18.64
C ALA A 251 -18.09 -9.21 -19.38
N GLU A 252 -16.99 -9.75 -19.91
CA GLU A 252 -16.96 -11.03 -20.59
C GLU A 252 -16.42 -12.11 -19.66
N GLY A 253 -17.29 -12.60 -18.78
CA GLY A 253 -17.07 -13.83 -18.02
C GLY A 253 -16.79 -14.97 -19.00
N SER A 254 -15.52 -15.39 -19.08
CA SER A 254 -15.06 -16.72 -19.51
C SER A 254 -15.93 -17.47 -20.53
N ALA A 255 -15.80 -17.14 -21.81
CA ALA A 255 -16.16 -18.05 -22.89
C ALA A 255 -15.14 -17.93 -24.03
N GLY A 256 -14.30 -18.92 -24.11
CA GLY A 256 -13.40 -19.41 -25.15
C GLY A 256 -13.10 -18.53 -26.38
N GLY A 257 -11.81 -18.24 -26.57
CA GLY A 257 -11.27 -17.93 -27.88
C GLY A 257 -10.12 -16.92 -27.82
N SER A 258 -8.94 -17.35 -28.25
CA SER A 258 -7.67 -16.63 -28.46
C SER A 258 -7.11 -15.89 -27.25
N ALA A 259 -5.81 -16.05 -26.97
CA ALA A 259 -5.06 -15.52 -25.85
C ALA A 259 -4.99 -13.97 -25.85
N GLU A 260 -6.12 -13.30 -25.63
CA GLU A 260 -6.13 -11.89 -25.23
C GLU A 260 -5.63 -11.82 -23.80
N VAL A 261 -4.52 -11.11 -23.60
CA VAL A 261 -3.93 -10.89 -22.27
C VAL A 261 -4.99 -10.27 -21.39
N SER A 262 -5.33 -10.91 -20.28
CA SER A 262 -6.33 -10.42 -19.32
C SER A 262 -5.98 -9.01 -18.82
N ALA A 263 -6.96 -8.30 -18.26
CA ALA A 263 -6.73 -7.00 -17.62
C ALA A 263 -5.58 -7.09 -16.60
N GLU A 264 -5.63 -8.12 -15.75
CA GLU A 264 -4.59 -8.38 -14.74
C GLU A 264 -3.23 -8.67 -15.37
N GLY A 265 -3.16 -9.53 -16.39
CA GLY A 265 -1.91 -9.83 -17.10
C GLY A 265 -1.32 -8.61 -17.80
N THR A 266 -2.15 -7.65 -18.23
CA THR A 266 -1.66 -6.38 -18.77
C THR A 266 -1.05 -5.50 -17.67
N LEU A 267 -1.71 -5.40 -16.52
CA LEU A 267 -1.19 -4.66 -15.36
C LEU A 267 0.09 -5.29 -14.83
N GLU A 268 0.14 -6.62 -14.69
CA GLU A 268 1.33 -7.35 -14.23
C GLU A 268 2.54 -7.11 -15.13
N ARG A 269 2.37 -7.23 -16.45
CA ARG A 269 3.47 -6.97 -17.39
C ARG A 269 4.06 -5.58 -17.21
N TRP A 270 3.22 -4.54 -17.07
CA TRP A 270 3.70 -3.19 -16.89
C TRP A 270 4.25 -2.94 -15.48
N TRP A 271 3.71 -3.59 -14.47
CA TRP A 271 4.25 -3.59 -13.13
C TRP A 271 5.69 -4.12 -13.10
N ASP A 272 5.91 -5.32 -13.64
CA ASP A 272 7.21 -5.95 -13.68
C ASP A 272 8.21 -5.11 -14.49
N TRP A 273 7.79 -4.60 -15.65
CA TRP A 273 8.63 -3.73 -16.45
C TRP A 273 8.98 -2.43 -15.72
N CYS A 274 8.04 -1.76 -15.07
CA CYS A 274 8.29 -0.55 -14.30
C CYS A 274 9.30 -0.77 -13.17
N LEU A 275 9.21 -1.90 -12.47
CA LEU A 275 10.15 -2.22 -11.38
C LEU A 275 11.53 -2.70 -11.87
N ALA A 276 11.67 -3.04 -13.14
CA ALA A 276 12.92 -3.44 -13.79
C ALA A 276 13.44 -2.32 -14.72
N ASP A 277 13.27 -2.50 -16.03
CA ASP A 277 13.79 -1.60 -17.08
C ASP A 277 13.19 -0.19 -17.01
N GLY A 278 11.94 -0.07 -16.57
CA GLY A 278 11.21 1.18 -16.45
C GLY A 278 11.88 2.19 -15.51
N ARG A 279 12.63 1.72 -14.52
CA ARG A 279 13.38 2.62 -13.61
C ARG A 279 14.44 3.43 -14.35
N ALA A 280 15.21 2.78 -15.21
CA ALA A 280 16.26 3.44 -15.99
C ALA A 280 15.63 4.43 -17.00
N GLU A 281 14.54 4.04 -17.63
CA GLU A 281 13.82 4.89 -18.58
C GLU A 281 13.19 6.11 -17.91
N ALA A 282 12.53 5.95 -16.76
CA ALA A 282 11.99 7.07 -15.98
C ALA A 282 13.08 8.05 -15.54
N ALA A 283 14.21 7.52 -15.06
CA ALA A 283 15.35 8.36 -14.66
C ALA A 283 15.92 9.15 -15.86
N ARG A 284 16.00 8.53 -17.04
CA ARG A 284 16.43 9.19 -18.28
C ARG A 284 15.47 10.34 -18.67
N ILE A 285 14.19 10.09 -18.66
CA ILE A 285 13.14 11.09 -18.94
C ILE A 285 13.20 12.23 -17.92
N GLY A 286 13.27 11.92 -16.63
CA GLY A 286 13.35 12.91 -15.56
C GLY A 286 14.59 13.81 -15.69
N ALA A 287 15.75 13.23 -16.00
CA ALA A 287 16.96 14.00 -16.28
C ALA A 287 16.78 14.96 -17.48
N GLY A 288 16.08 14.50 -18.53
CA GLY A 288 15.74 15.34 -19.68
C GLY A 288 14.86 16.54 -19.30
N PHE A 289 13.89 16.37 -18.41
CA PHE A 289 13.02 17.47 -17.94
C PHE A 289 13.77 18.52 -17.10
N HIS A 290 14.87 18.16 -16.47
CA HIS A 290 15.71 19.08 -15.68
C HIS A 290 16.84 19.73 -16.48
N ALA A 291 17.21 19.16 -17.62
CA ALA A 291 18.19 19.76 -18.50
C ALA A 291 17.53 20.91 -19.31
N ALA A 292 17.98 22.12 -19.10
CA ALA A 292 17.37 23.32 -19.69
C ALA A 292 17.34 23.35 -21.24
N GLU A 293 17.91 22.35 -21.92
CA GLU A 293 18.06 22.28 -23.37
C GLU A 293 17.41 21.08 -24.05
N SER A 294 16.70 20.18 -23.30
CA SER A 294 16.16 18.96 -23.88
C SER A 294 14.67 18.74 -23.59
N VAL A 295 13.83 19.58 -24.22
CA VAL A 295 12.52 19.11 -24.63
C VAL A 295 12.77 18.03 -25.71
N PRO A 296 12.09 16.84 -25.65
CA PRO A 296 12.20 15.86 -26.73
C PRO A 296 12.01 16.55 -28.08
N ASP A 297 12.94 16.34 -29.02
CA ASP A 297 12.88 16.97 -30.34
C ASP A 297 11.50 16.84 -30.95
N GLY A 298 10.84 17.96 -31.21
CA GLY A 298 9.54 18.01 -31.88
C GLY A 298 8.28 18.08 -31.00
N VAL A 299 8.39 18.10 -29.65
CA VAL A 299 7.23 18.37 -28.77
C VAL A 299 7.30 19.84 -28.32
N PRO A 300 6.43 20.75 -28.85
CA PRO A 300 6.48 22.15 -28.47
C PRO A 300 6.06 22.36 -27.03
N ASP A 301 6.82 23.12 -26.26
CA ASP A 301 6.35 23.70 -25.01
C ASP A 301 5.39 24.86 -25.34
N ALA A 302 4.17 24.79 -24.82
CA ALA A 302 3.19 25.86 -25.02
C ALA A 302 3.67 27.22 -24.45
N ALA A 303 4.57 27.20 -23.47
CA ALA A 303 5.17 28.42 -22.90
C ALA A 303 6.11 29.13 -23.87
N ASP A 304 6.78 28.40 -24.78
CA ASP A 304 7.71 28.99 -25.77
C ASP A 304 7.01 29.97 -26.73
N GLY A 305 5.75 29.69 -27.06
CA GLY A 305 4.91 30.53 -27.91
C GLY A 305 4.23 31.71 -27.17
N LEU A 306 4.26 31.75 -25.83
CA LEU A 306 3.46 32.68 -25.04
C LEU A 306 3.76 34.15 -25.36
N VAL A 307 5.03 34.53 -25.44
CA VAL A 307 5.43 35.92 -25.67
C VAL A 307 5.00 36.39 -27.07
N ALA A 308 5.13 35.54 -28.08
CA ALA A 308 4.65 35.83 -29.44
C ALA A 308 3.12 36.00 -29.46
N ALA A 309 2.38 35.05 -28.86
CA ALA A 309 0.91 35.11 -28.78
C ALA A 309 0.41 36.36 -28.01
N LEU A 310 1.09 36.77 -26.93
CA LEU A 310 0.73 37.99 -26.19
C LEU A 310 0.95 39.27 -27.03
N ARG A 311 2.04 39.33 -27.83
CA ARG A 311 2.29 40.46 -28.75
C ARG A 311 1.23 40.55 -29.84
N GLU A 312 0.93 39.44 -30.51
CA GLU A 312 -0.12 39.39 -31.54
C GLU A 312 -1.49 39.78 -30.99
N ALA A 313 -1.88 39.27 -29.82
CA ALA A 313 -3.12 39.63 -29.18
C ALA A 313 -3.20 41.12 -28.80
N SER A 314 -2.07 41.70 -28.34
CA SER A 314 -2.03 43.11 -28.00
C SER A 314 -2.11 44.03 -29.23
N GLU A 315 -1.47 43.69 -30.35
CA GLU A 315 -1.59 44.39 -31.61
C GLU A 315 -3.01 44.35 -32.18
N ALA A 316 -3.65 43.16 -32.12
CA ALA A 316 -5.04 43.01 -32.55
C ALA A 316 -6.06 43.77 -31.67
N ALA A 317 -5.74 44.00 -30.40
CA ALA A 317 -6.54 44.80 -29.50
C ALA A 317 -6.39 46.31 -29.70
N ALA A 318 -5.17 46.77 -30.05
CA ALA A 318 -4.86 48.16 -30.32
C ALA A 318 -5.36 48.65 -31.71
N GLY A 319 -5.68 47.77 -32.63
CA GLY A 319 -6.22 48.03 -33.95
C GLY A 319 -7.75 48.12 -34.00
N ARG A 320 -8.42 47.95 -32.86
CA ARG A 320 -9.90 48.12 -32.70
C ARG A 320 -10.20 49.41 -31.93
#